data_7f5d4f383c1fbb093a43cc1276fa6b25
#
_entry.id   7f5d4f383c1fbb093a43cc1276fa6b25
#
_cell.length_a   1.000
_cell.length_b   1.000
_cell.length_c   1.000
_cell.angle_alpha   90.00
_cell.angle_beta   90.00
_cell.angle_gamma   90.00
#
_symmetry.space_group_name_H-M   'P 1'
#
loop_
_entity.id
_entity.type
_entity.pdbx_description
1 polymer ?
#
loop_
_entity_poly.entity_id
_entity_poly.type
_entity_poly.pdbx_seq_one_letter_code
_entity_poly.pdbx_strand_id
1 'polypeptide(L)' 'MAANNEDAVDLLQRAKLYREFLAEREEILRHKWIESEKVGCDIGFERALMGWIVRYRSAWLRNRRGLNS' A
#
# COMPACT_ATOMS: atom_id res chain seq x y z
N MET A 1 18.41 24.65 -17.54
CA MET A 1 19.20 24.47 -16.34
C MET A 1 19.05 23.02 -15.86
N ALA A 2 20.15 22.37 -15.57
CA ALA A 2 20.08 20.99 -15.08
C ALA A 2 19.44 20.93 -13.70
N ALA A 3 18.69 19.87 -13.42
CA ALA A 3 18.14 19.65 -12.10
C ALA A 3 19.30 19.48 -11.10
N ASN A 4 19.15 20.06 -9.91
CA ASN A 4 20.15 19.88 -8.87
C ASN A 4 19.92 18.55 -8.15
N ASN A 5 20.83 18.20 -7.21
CA ASN A 5 20.73 16.95 -6.46
C ASN A 5 19.46 16.86 -5.62
N GLU A 6 18.96 17.97 -5.13
CA GLU A 6 17.73 18.01 -4.35
C GLU A 6 16.52 17.61 -5.18
N ASP A 7 16.44 18.09 -6.43
CA ASP A 7 15.34 17.70 -7.32
C ASP A 7 15.39 16.23 -7.67
N ALA A 8 16.59 15.68 -7.90
CA ALA A 8 16.75 14.27 -8.19
C ALA A 8 16.35 13.40 -7.01
N VAL A 9 16.73 13.78 -5.79
CA VAL A 9 16.37 13.05 -4.58
C VAL A 9 14.86 13.08 -4.36
N ASP A 10 14.24 14.26 -4.56
CA ASP A 10 12.79 14.40 -4.41
C ASP A 10 12.04 13.50 -5.40
N LEU A 11 12.48 13.47 -6.66
CA LEU A 11 11.86 12.60 -7.67
C LEU A 11 11.99 11.12 -7.30
N LEU A 12 13.17 10.71 -6.81
CA LEU A 12 13.38 9.32 -6.39
C LEU A 12 12.49 8.94 -5.21
N GLN A 13 12.34 9.84 -4.24
CA GLN A 13 11.47 9.60 -3.09
C GLN A 13 10.01 9.49 -3.51
N ARG A 14 9.56 10.34 -4.41
CA ARG A 14 8.18 10.28 -4.93
C ARG A 14 7.93 8.97 -5.67
N ALA A 15 8.89 8.53 -6.47
CA ALA A 15 8.78 7.27 -7.20
C ALA A 15 8.69 6.10 -6.23
N LYS A 16 9.47 6.12 -5.15
CA LYS A 16 9.44 5.09 -4.12
C LYS A 16 8.10 5.06 -3.41
N LEU A 17 7.59 6.22 -3.01
CA LEU A 17 6.28 6.32 -2.36
C LEU A 17 5.16 5.83 -3.27
N TYR A 18 5.23 6.16 -4.54
CA TYR A 18 4.25 5.70 -5.51
C TYR A 18 4.25 4.18 -5.64
N ARG A 19 5.43 3.57 -5.70
CA ARG A 19 5.54 2.10 -5.77
C ARG A 19 5.01 1.43 -4.51
N GLU A 20 5.30 2.02 -3.34
CA GLU A 20 4.77 1.52 -2.08
C GLU A 20 3.24 1.64 -2.03
N PHE A 21 2.71 2.75 -2.52
CA PHE A 21 1.27 2.94 -2.62
C PHE A 21 0.62 1.87 -3.50
N LEU A 22 1.20 1.59 -4.66
CA LEU A 22 0.68 0.57 -5.56
C LEU A 22 0.72 -0.83 -4.92
N ALA A 23 1.79 -1.14 -4.22
CA ALA A 23 1.92 -2.42 -3.54
C ALA A 23 0.86 -2.58 -2.44
N GLU A 24 0.65 -1.53 -1.64
CA GLU A 24 -0.37 -1.55 -0.60
C GLU A 24 -1.77 -1.64 -1.20
N ARG A 25 -2.03 -0.91 -2.28
CA ARG A 25 -3.32 -0.97 -2.98
C ARG A 25 -3.65 -2.39 -3.42
N GLU A 26 -2.66 -3.12 -3.94
CA GLU A 26 -2.84 -4.51 -4.33
C GLU A 26 -3.24 -5.39 -3.14
N GLU A 27 -2.62 -5.18 -1.99
CA GLU A 27 -2.97 -5.92 -0.77
C GLU A 27 -4.38 -5.60 -0.29
N ILE A 28 -4.78 -4.33 -0.38
CA ILE A 28 -6.13 -3.90 -0.01
C ILE A 28 -7.17 -4.56 -0.93
N LEU A 29 -6.90 -4.59 -2.23
CA LEU A 29 -7.79 -5.24 -3.18
C LEU A 29 -7.91 -6.74 -2.93
N ARG A 30 -6.79 -7.40 -2.61
CA ARG A 30 -6.82 -8.81 -2.24
C ARG A 30 -7.68 -9.05 -1.01
N HIS A 31 -7.50 -8.21 0.01
CA HIS A 31 -8.31 -8.26 1.22
C HIS A 31 -9.80 -8.06 0.90
N LYS A 32 -10.09 -7.10 0.03
CA LYS A 32 -11.47 -6.86 -0.42
C LYS A 32 -12.08 -8.12 -1.02
N TRP A 33 -11.36 -8.80 -1.91
CA TRP A 33 -11.86 -10.02 -2.54
C TRP A 33 -12.09 -11.13 -1.53
N ILE A 34 -11.15 -11.34 -0.61
CA ILE A 34 -11.27 -12.39 0.41
C ILE A 34 -12.47 -12.13 1.30
N GLU A 35 -12.62 -10.91 1.81
CA GLU A 35 -13.72 -10.58 2.70
C GLU A 35 -15.06 -10.58 1.96
N SER A 36 -15.08 -10.16 0.70
CA SER A 36 -16.28 -10.21 -0.13
C SER A 36 -16.75 -11.64 -0.34
N GLU A 37 -15.84 -12.58 -0.57
CA GLU A 37 -16.19 -13.99 -0.71
C GLU A 37 -16.82 -14.54 0.57
N LYS A 38 -16.29 -14.15 1.72
CA LYS A 38 -16.82 -14.63 3.02
C LYS A 38 -18.26 -14.21 3.25
N VAL A 39 -18.64 -13.01 2.82
CA VAL A 39 -20.00 -12.50 3.05
C VAL A 39 -20.92 -12.67 1.86
N GLY A 40 -20.39 -13.13 0.72
CA GLY A 40 -21.19 -13.41 -0.48
C GLY A 40 -21.57 -12.20 -1.31
N CYS A 41 -20.96 -11.03 -1.07
CA CYS A 41 -21.18 -9.83 -1.87
C CYS A 41 -19.95 -8.91 -1.79
N ASP A 42 -19.84 -8.00 -2.76
CA ASP A 42 -18.73 -7.02 -2.77
C ASP A 42 -18.89 -6.05 -1.60
N ILE A 43 -17.90 -6.02 -0.70
CA ILE A 43 -17.93 -5.13 0.45
C ILE A 43 -17.56 -3.68 0.12
N GLY A 44 -16.98 -3.45 -1.07
CA GLY A 44 -16.53 -2.13 -1.48
C GLY A 44 -15.11 -1.81 -1.00
N PHE A 45 -14.49 -0.85 -1.68
CA PHE A 45 -13.10 -0.49 -1.41
C PHE A 45 -12.93 0.19 -0.04
N GLU A 46 -13.84 1.09 0.32
CA GLU A 46 -13.71 1.83 1.58
C GLU A 46 -13.74 0.91 2.79
N ARG A 47 -14.65 -0.06 2.80
CA ARG A 47 -14.74 -1.02 3.90
C ARG A 47 -13.50 -1.90 3.96
N ALA A 48 -13.02 -2.33 2.80
CA ALA A 48 -11.79 -3.12 2.71
C ALA A 48 -10.59 -2.33 3.21
N LEU A 49 -10.48 -1.06 2.83
CA LEU A 49 -9.42 -0.18 3.28
C LEU A 49 -9.42 -0.01 4.80
N MET A 50 -10.59 0.22 5.39
CA MET A 50 -10.70 0.36 6.84
C MET A 50 -10.28 -0.92 7.56
N GLY A 51 -10.74 -2.05 7.09
CA GLY A 51 -10.35 -3.34 7.68
C GLY A 51 -8.85 -3.61 7.54
N TRP A 52 -8.28 -3.25 6.42
CA TRP A 52 -6.85 -3.36 6.16
C TRP A 52 -6.05 -2.51 7.15
N ILE A 53 -6.40 -1.24 7.29
CA ILE A 53 -5.69 -0.31 8.17
C ILE A 53 -5.72 -0.80 9.62
N VAL A 54 -6.89 -1.23 10.08
CA VAL A 54 -7.07 -1.61 11.48
C VAL A 54 -6.39 -2.94 11.81
N ARG A 55 -6.42 -3.91 10.90
CA ARG A 55 -6.02 -5.29 11.22
C ARG A 55 -4.65 -5.68 10.68
N TYR A 56 -4.27 -5.20 9.50
CA TYR A 56 -3.16 -5.80 8.77
C TYR A 56 -2.04 -4.84 8.42
N ARG A 57 -2.31 -3.57 8.30
CA ARG A 57 -1.35 -2.60 7.80
C ARG A 57 -0.06 -2.54 8.62
N SER A 58 -0.17 -2.55 9.94
CA SER A 58 1.01 -2.49 10.82
C SER A 58 1.94 -3.67 10.62
N ALA A 59 1.38 -4.88 10.54
CA ALA A 59 2.18 -6.08 10.32
C ALA A 59 2.80 -6.09 8.93
N TRP A 60 2.06 -5.66 7.93
CA TRP A 60 2.55 -5.58 6.56
C TRP A 60 3.74 -4.62 6.45
N LEU A 61 3.64 -3.44 7.08
CA LEU A 61 4.71 -2.47 7.08
C LEU A 61 5.95 -2.99 7.80
N ARG A 62 5.77 -3.68 8.93
CA ARG A 62 6.89 -4.27 9.66
C ARG A 62 7.61 -5.33 8.85
N ASN A 63 6.88 -6.21 8.20
CA ASN A 63 7.45 -7.24 7.33
C ASN A 63 8.20 -6.61 6.16
N ARG A 64 7.64 -5.58 5.57
CA ARG A 64 8.24 -4.89 4.44
C ARG A 64 9.55 -4.20 4.84
N ARG A 65 9.59 -3.57 6.02
CA ARG A 65 10.81 -2.96 6.56
C ARG A 65 11.87 -3.99 6.89
N GLY A 66 11.47 -5.13 7.45
CA GLY A 66 12.38 -6.23 7.73
C GLY A 66 13.05 -6.78 6.48
N LEU A 67 12.31 -6.87 5.37
CA LEU A 67 12.84 -7.34 4.10
C LEU A 67 13.81 -6.34 3.48
N ASN A 68 13.71 -5.06 3.81
CA ASN A 68 14.52 -4.00 3.24
C ASN A 68 15.74 -3.63 4.11
N SER A 69 15.85 -4.19 5.28
CA SER A 69 16.96 -3.90 6.20
C SER A 69 18.19 -4.77 5.96
#